data_2f3cb8d6363be39073400aece9ecc281
#
_entry.id   2f3cb8d6363be39073400aece9ecc281
#
_cell.length_a   1.000
_cell.length_b   1.000
_cell.length_c   1.000
_cell.angle_alpha   90.00
_cell.angle_beta   90.00
_cell.angle_gamma   90.00
#
_symmetry.space_group_name_H-M   'P 1'
#
loop_
_entity.id
_entity.type
_entity.pdbx_description
1 polymer ?
#
loop_
_entity_poly.entity_id
_entity_poly.type
_entity_poly.pdbx_seq_one_letter_code
_entity_poly.pdbx_strand_id
1 'polypeptide(L)'
;MNQNRPASSPTGKDESELIDFGYRQVPRNDKEAMVADVFSSVAPSYDLMNDLMSAGIHRLWKDALMDWMAPRPEQMLVDLAGGTGDIALRFLKRSGGSAHIIDINADMLAAGKKRAALKPYAAQLQWTVASAQAIPLDDKSADRVTIAFGLRNVTDRMAALREAFRILKPGGRFCCLEFSHISQPQLSALYDIWSFQALPRIGRLVAGDEDAYRYLAESIRQFPDQNTLMGMMAEAGFAQIRYRNLSQGIAAIHSGWKLD
;
A
#
# COMPACT_ATOMS: atom_id res chain seq x y z
N MET A 1 -44.29 14.53 30.44
CA MET A 1 -43.40 15.39 29.64
C MET A 1 -42.27 14.55 29.08
N ASN A 2 -42.47 14.13 27.83
CA ASN A 2 -41.52 13.26 27.11
C ASN A 2 -40.58 14.16 26.33
N GLN A 3 -39.28 14.15 26.62
CA GLN A 3 -38.28 14.79 25.78
C GLN A 3 -37.50 13.71 25.01
N ASN A 4 -37.94 13.49 23.79
CA ASN A 4 -37.18 12.82 22.76
C ASN A 4 -35.95 13.69 22.40
N ARG A 5 -34.74 13.25 22.73
CA ARG A 5 -33.52 13.73 22.09
C ARG A 5 -33.30 12.92 20.80
N PRO A 6 -33.13 13.54 19.65
CA PRO A 6 -32.72 12.83 18.46
C PRO A 6 -31.24 12.40 18.60
N ALA A 7 -30.98 11.16 18.27
CA ALA A 7 -29.63 10.63 18.15
C ALA A 7 -28.86 11.44 17.09
N SER A 8 -27.67 11.96 17.45
CA SER A 8 -26.75 12.59 16.52
C SER A 8 -26.23 11.53 15.57
N SER A 9 -26.60 11.62 14.31
CA SER A 9 -26.02 10.87 13.19
C SER A 9 -24.50 11.14 13.13
N PRO A 10 -23.65 10.14 12.78
CA PRO A 10 -22.24 10.39 12.56
C PRO A 10 -22.10 11.38 11.41
N THR A 11 -21.31 12.41 11.61
CA THR A 11 -20.99 13.45 10.64
C THR A 11 -20.44 12.81 9.37
N GLY A 12 -21.29 12.73 8.34
CA GLY A 12 -20.85 12.35 6.99
C GLY A 12 -19.76 13.34 6.55
N LYS A 13 -18.60 12.84 6.17
CA LYS A 13 -17.63 13.62 5.42
C LYS A 13 -18.32 14.05 4.12
N ASP A 14 -18.24 15.33 3.81
CA ASP A 14 -18.96 15.96 2.70
C ASP A 14 -18.66 15.21 1.39
N GLU A 15 -19.68 14.69 0.71
CA GLU A 15 -19.56 13.96 -0.56
C GLU A 15 -19.00 14.84 -1.70
N SER A 16 -18.95 16.16 -1.49
CA SER A 16 -18.41 17.15 -2.42
C SER A 16 -16.92 17.46 -2.24
N GLU A 17 -16.23 16.83 -1.24
CA GLU A 17 -14.81 17.08 -1.00
C GLU A 17 -13.97 16.59 -2.18
N LEU A 18 -13.23 17.52 -2.82
CA LEU A 18 -12.28 17.20 -3.87
C LEU A 18 -10.95 16.73 -3.26
N ILE A 19 -10.38 15.69 -3.84
CA ILE A 19 -9.10 15.12 -3.40
C ILE A 19 -8.20 14.81 -4.60
N ASP A 20 -6.91 14.64 -4.33
CA ASP A 20 -5.92 14.41 -5.37
C ASP A 20 -6.02 13.00 -5.99
N PHE A 21 -6.07 12.98 -7.32
CA PHE A 21 -5.85 11.80 -8.16
C PHE A 21 -4.75 12.14 -9.18
N GLY A 22 -3.50 11.83 -8.83
CA GLY A 22 -2.37 12.46 -9.48
C GLY A 22 -2.47 13.99 -9.33
N TYR A 23 -2.16 14.73 -10.36
CA TYR A 23 -2.27 16.21 -10.35
C TYR A 23 -3.69 16.74 -10.62
N ARG A 24 -4.68 15.85 -10.75
CA ARG A 24 -6.09 16.23 -10.93
C ARG A 24 -6.83 16.18 -9.60
N GLN A 25 -7.87 17.02 -9.46
CA GLN A 25 -8.81 16.98 -8.36
C GLN A 25 -10.05 16.20 -8.79
N VAL A 26 -10.46 15.24 -7.99
CA VAL A 26 -11.64 14.38 -8.24
C VAL A 26 -12.52 14.32 -6.99
N PRO A 27 -13.84 14.05 -7.12
CA PRO A 27 -14.68 13.78 -5.97
C PRO A 27 -14.11 12.63 -5.13
N ARG A 28 -14.14 12.78 -3.81
CA ARG A 28 -13.60 11.79 -2.86
C ARG A 28 -14.14 10.39 -3.12
N ASN A 29 -15.44 10.28 -3.40
CA ASN A 29 -16.12 9.00 -3.61
C ASN A 29 -15.71 8.31 -4.92
N ASP A 30 -15.22 9.05 -5.91
CA ASP A 30 -14.83 8.49 -7.22
C ASP A 30 -13.40 7.94 -7.22
N LYS A 31 -12.54 8.41 -6.31
CA LYS A 31 -11.11 8.08 -6.33
C LYS A 31 -10.84 6.58 -6.23
N GLU A 32 -11.53 5.85 -5.35
CA GLU A 32 -11.30 4.40 -5.20
C GLU A 32 -11.63 3.64 -6.48
N ALA A 33 -12.74 3.98 -7.14
CA ALA A 33 -13.12 3.38 -8.42
C ALA A 33 -12.09 3.70 -9.52
N MET A 34 -11.67 4.97 -9.62
CA MET A 34 -10.66 5.38 -10.61
C MET A 34 -9.31 4.71 -10.37
N VAL A 35 -8.90 4.55 -9.12
CA VAL A 35 -7.68 3.79 -8.78
C VAL A 35 -7.82 2.32 -9.16
N ALA A 36 -8.98 1.70 -8.86
CA ALA A 36 -9.25 0.31 -9.24
C ALA A 36 -9.18 0.12 -10.75
N ASP A 37 -9.74 1.05 -11.55
CA ASP A 37 -9.69 1.01 -13.02
C ASP A 37 -8.26 1.07 -13.54
N VAL A 38 -7.42 1.98 -13.01
CA VAL A 38 -5.99 2.06 -13.36
C VAL A 38 -5.29 0.74 -13.09
N PHE A 39 -5.52 0.10 -11.94
CA PHE A 39 -4.86 -1.16 -11.60
C PHE A 39 -5.46 -2.36 -12.36
N SER A 40 -6.74 -2.34 -12.71
CA SER A 40 -7.34 -3.37 -13.58
C SER A 40 -6.76 -3.35 -14.99
N SER A 41 -6.52 -2.15 -15.57
CA SER A 41 -5.93 -2.02 -16.90
C SER A 41 -4.51 -2.58 -16.97
N VAL A 42 -3.74 -2.43 -15.89
CA VAL A 42 -2.33 -2.89 -15.82
C VAL A 42 -2.15 -4.24 -15.13
N ALA A 43 -3.21 -4.87 -14.60
CA ALA A 43 -3.09 -6.13 -13.85
C ALA A 43 -2.35 -7.25 -14.60
N PRO A 44 -2.53 -7.46 -15.92
CA PRO A 44 -1.77 -8.46 -16.67
C PRO A 44 -0.27 -8.17 -16.75
N SER A 45 0.13 -6.88 -16.71
CA SER A 45 1.50 -6.40 -16.86
C SER A 45 2.05 -5.71 -15.59
N TYR A 46 1.39 -5.91 -14.45
CA TYR A 46 1.71 -5.22 -13.19
C TYR A 46 3.19 -5.40 -12.75
N ASP A 47 3.71 -6.63 -12.86
CA ASP A 47 5.11 -6.90 -12.52
C ASP A 47 6.06 -6.16 -13.48
N LEU A 48 5.74 -6.12 -14.78
CA LEU A 48 6.50 -5.38 -15.78
C LEU A 48 6.48 -3.87 -15.52
N MET A 49 5.32 -3.32 -15.13
CA MET A 49 5.19 -1.92 -14.74
C MET A 49 6.11 -1.58 -13.55
N ASN A 50 6.11 -2.41 -12.51
CA ASN A 50 7.01 -2.22 -11.37
C ASN A 50 8.48 -2.38 -11.77
N ASP A 51 8.82 -3.31 -12.66
CA ASP A 51 10.17 -3.46 -13.22
C ASP A 51 10.62 -2.19 -13.96
N LEU A 52 9.78 -1.63 -14.81
CA LEU A 52 10.08 -0.40 -15.55
C LEU A 52 10.27 0.80 -14.60
N MET A 53 9.37 0.97 -13.62
CA MET A 53 9.43 2.07 -12.66
C MET A 53 10.67 2.04 -11.77
N SER A 54 11.17 0.86 -11.45
CA SER A 54 12.27 0.66 -10.50
C SER A 54 13.54 0.09 -11.14
N ALA A 55 13.59 -0.07 -12.47
CA ALA A 55 14.64 -0.83 -13.16
C ALA A 55 14.84 -2.23 -12.53
N GLY A 56 13.76 -2.89 -12.10
CA GLY A 56 13.77 -4.20 -11.45
C GLY A 56 14.20 -4.22 -9.98
N ILE A 57 14.65 -3.09 -9.43
CA ILE A 57 15.20 -3.01 -8.06
C ILE A 57 14.11 -3.20 -7.00
N HIS A 58 12.81 -3.01 -7.32
CA HIS A 58 11.70 -3.22 -6.37
C HIS A 58 11.71 -4.61 -5.72
N ARG A 59 12.27 -5.61 -6.40
CA ARG A 59 12.41 -6.96 -5.84
C ARG A 59 13.36 -6.99 -4.65
N LEU A 60 14.49 -6.27 -4.75
CA LEU A 60 15.44 -6.11 -3.65
C LEU A 60 14.84 -5.29 -2.50
N TRP A 61 14.02 -4.27 -2.81
CA TRP A 61 13.32 -3.50 -1.77
C TRP A 61 12.32 -4.35 -1.00
N LYS A 62 11.58 -5.24 -1.70
CA LYS A 62 10.67 -6.20 -1.07
C LYS A 62 11.42 -7.22 -0.20
N ASP A 63 12.60 -7.66 -0.62
CA ASP A 63 13.46 -8.52 0.21
C ASP A 63 13.99 -7.77 1.43
N ALA A 64 14.43 -6.51 1.29
CA ALA A 64 14.82 -5.65 2.41
C ALA A 64 13.67 -5.40 3.40
N LEU A 65 12.43 -5.27 2.90
CA LEU A 65 11.23 -5.22 3.75
C LEU A 65 11.10 -6.48 4.61
N MET A 66 11.25 -7.66 4.00
CA MET A 66 11.18 -8.93 4.73
C MET A 66 12.31 -9.06 5.74
N ASP A 67 13.54 -8.65 5.39
CA ASP A 67 14.68 -8.68 6.31
C ASP A 67 14.44 -7.78 7.53
N TRP A 68 13.88 -6.60 7.30
CA TRP A 68 13.59 -5.67 8.40
C TRP A 68 12.38 -6.06 9.23
N MET A 69 11.35 -6.63 8.62
CA MET A 69 10.18 -7.18 9.32
C MET A 69 10.54 -8.36 10.21
N ALA A 70 11.55 -9.15 9.80
CA ALA A 70 12.00 -10.36 10.48
C ALA A 70 10.84 -11.33 10.80
N PRO A 71 10.19 -11.93 9.78
CA PRO A 71 9.09 -12.87 9.96
C PRO A 71 9.50 -14.04 10.84
N ARG A 72 8.59 -14.47 11.73
CA ARG A 72 8.79 -15.64 12.60
C ARG A 72 7.77 -16.73 12.29
N PRO A 73 8.06 -18.00 12.61
CA PRO A 73 7.07 -19.07 12.51
C PRO A 73 5.77 -18.71 13.24
N GLU A 74 4.65 -19.26 12.76
CA GLU A 74 3.30 -19.12 13.35
C GLU A 74 2.71 -17.70 13.34
N GLN A 75 3.43 -16.70 12.84
CA GLN A 75 2.88 -15.36 12.73
C GLN A 75 1.88 -15.26 11.59
N MET A 76 0.85 -14.43 11.82
CA MET A 76 -0.12 -14.01 10.82
C MET A 76 0.26 -12.64 10.27
N LEU A 77 0.42 -12.57 8.94
CA LEU A 77 0.55 -11.32 8.20
C LEU A 77 -0.82 -10.88 7.66
N VAL A 78 -1.16 -9.61 7.76
CA VAL A 78 -2.18 -8.96 6.92
C VAL A 78 -1.49 -8.03 5.95
N ASP A 79 -1.67 -8.27 4.65
CA ASP A 79 -1.05 -7.51 3.56
C ASP A 79 -2.12 -6.63 2.90
N LEU A 80 -2.09 -5.33 3.22
CA LEU A 80 -3.06 -4.33 2.76
C LEU A 80 -2.66 -3.81 1.39
N ALA A 81 -3.64 -3.60 0.51
CA ALA A 81 -3.43 -3.32 -0.91
C ALA A 81 -2.42 -4.32 -1.50
N GLY A 82 -2.58 -5.59 -1.11
CA GLY A 82 -1.60 -6.63 -1.40
C GLY A 82 -1.61 -7.14 -2.84
N GLY A 83 -2.61 -6.76 -3.63
CA GLY A 83 -2.71 -7.03 -5.06
C GLY A 83 -2.58 -8.52 -5.38
N THR A 84 -1.52 -8.88 -6.11
CA THR A 84 -1.23 -10.27 -6.48
C THR A 84 -0.56 -11.09 -5.36
N GLY A 85 -0.40 -10.55 -4.15
CA GLY A 85 0.09 -11.26 -2.96
C GLY A 85 1.60 -11.51 -2.93
N ASP A 86 2.42 -10.74 -3.64
CA ASP A 86 3.88 -10.95 -3.69
C ASP A 86 4.54 -10.83 -2.30
N ILE A 87 4.12 -9.85 -1.49
CA ILE A 87 4.63 -9.68 -0.12
C ILE A 87 4.21 -10.86 0.77
N ALA A 88 2.93 -11.25 0.71
CA ALA A 88 2.42 -12.40 1.45
C ALA A 88 3.16 -13.70 1.09
N LEU A 89 3.43 -13.93 -0.20
CA LEU A 89 4.18 -15.10 -0.65
C LEU A 89 5.64 -15.09 -0.16
N ARG A 90 6.30 -13.91 -0.13
CA ARG A 90 7.65 -13.76 0.45
C ARG A 90 7.67 -14.01 1.95
N PHE A 91 6.64 -13.50 2.65
CA PHE A 91 6.47 -13.74 4.08
C PHE A 91 6.35 -15.24 4.39
N LEU A 92 5.45 -15.95 3.71
CA LEU A 92 5.24 -17.38 3.91
C LEU A 92 6.50 -18.22 3.60
N LYS A 93 7.21 -17.85 2.54
CA LYS A 93 8.49 -18.51 2.20
C LYS A 93 9.52 -18.43 3.33
N ARG A 94 9.49 -17.34 4.13
CA ARG A 94 10.45 -17.10 5.22
C ARG A 94 9.97 -17.58 6.58
N SER A 95 8.66 -17.50 6.86
CA SER A 95 8.10 -17.80 8.17
C SER A 95 7.36 -19.13 8.26
N GLY A 96 6.77 -19.60 7.15
CA GLY A 96 5.84 -20.72 7.18
C GLY A 96 4.54 -20.45 7.95
N GLY A 97 4.26 -19.20 8.31
CA GLY A 97 3.05 -18.78 9.04
C GLY A 97 1.80 -18.76 8.16
N SER A 98 0.92 -17.79 8.38
CA SER A 98 -0.27 -17.54 7.55
C SER A 98 -0.30 -16.10 7.05
N ALA A 99 -1.00 -15.85 5.94
CA ALA A 99 -1.15 -14.50 5.42
C ALA A 99 -2.55 -14.25 4.88
N HIS A 100 -3.08 -13.05 5.14
CA HIS A 100 -4.35 -12.56 4.63
C HIS A 100 -4.09 -11.36 3.73
N ILE A 101 -4.40 -11.49 2.45
CA ILE A 101 -4.26 -10.44 1.45
C ILE A 101 -5.59 -9.70 1.34
N ILE A 102 -5.55 -8.39 1.55
CA ILE A 102 -6.71 -7.50 1.43
C ILE A 102 -6.41 -6.48 0.34
N ASP A 103 -7.27 -6.41 -0.65
CA ASP A 103 -7.18 -5.43 -1.73
C ASP A 103 -8.57 -5.03 -2.20
N ILE A 104 -8.73 -3.80 -2.63
CA ILE A 104 -9.99 -3.30 -3.18
C ILE A 104 -10.23 -3.84 -4.60
N ASN A 105 -9.16 -4.19 -5.31
CA ASN A 105 -9.22 -4.64 -6.70
C ASN A 105 -9.37 -6.18 -6.78
N ALA A 106 -10.57 -6.63 -7.16
CA ALA A 106 -10.90 -8.04 -7.28
C ALA A 106 -10.09 -8.77 -8.37
N ASP A 107 -9.74 -8.08 -9.47
CA ASP A 107 -8.98 -8.65 -10.58
C ASP A 107 -7.54 -8.96 -10.18
N MET A 108 -6.93 -8.05 -9.40
CA MET A 108 -5.61 -8.24 -8.83
C MET A 108 -5.58 -9.45 -7.88
N LEU A 109 -6.59 -9.58 -7.02
CA LEU A 109 -6.73 -10.74 -6.12
C LEU A 109 -6.95 -12.04 -6.90
N ALA A 110 -7.78 -12.02 -7.96
CA ALA A 110 -8.02 -13.20 -8.80
C ALA A 110 -6.74 -13.66 -9.50
N ALA A 111 -5.96 -12.72 -10.08
CA ALA A 111 -4.66 -13.02 -10.67
C ALA A 111 -3.68 -13.59 -9.63
N GLY A 112 -3.66 -13.02 -8.42
CA GLY A 112 -2.85 -13.50 -7.30
C GLY A 112 -3.21 -14.92 -6.87
N LYS A 113 -4.50 -15.20 -6.66
CA LYS A 113 -5.02 -16.54 -6.32
C LYS A 113 -4.60 -17.59 -7.33
N LYS A 114 -4.76 -17.29 -8.63
CA LYS A 114 -4.37 -18.20 -9.72
C LYS A 114 -2.87 -18.52 -9.68
N ARG A 115 -2.02 -17.51 -9.44
CA ARG A 115 -0.57 -17.68 -9.32
C ARG A 115 -0.17 -18.43 -8.06
N ALA A 116 -0.81 -18.13 -6.93
CA ALA A 116 -0.52 -18.71 -5.63
C ALA A 116 -0.95 -20.19 -5.53
N ALA A 117 -1.98 -20.62 -6.26
CA ALA A 117 -2.49 -21.99 -6.28
C ALA A 117 -1.41 -23.03 -6.64
N LEU A 118 -0.37 -22.61 -7.35
CA LEU A 118 0.76 -23.45 -7.74
C LEU A 118 1.90 -23.47 -6.72
N LYS A 119 1.72 -22.83 -5.57
CA LYS A 119 2.75 -22.75 -4.51
C LYS A 119 2.45 -23.71 -3.36
N PRO A 120 3.48 -24.23 -2.68
CA PRO A 120 3.31 -25.21 -1.59
C PRO A 120 2.53 -24.65 -0.38
N TYR A 121 2.47 -23.33 -0.20
CA TYR A 121 1.79 -22.64 0.90
C TYR A 121 0.47 -22.00 0.51
N ALA A 122 -0.16 -22.45 -0.58
CA ALA A 122 -1.45 -21.92 -1.05
C ALA A 122 -2.56 -21.98 0.02
N ALA A 123 -2.57 -23.05 0.82
CA ALA A 123 -3.55 -23.25 1.90
C ALA A 123 -3.40 -22.27 3.08
N GLN A 124 -2.25 -21.60 3.21
CA GLN A 124 -1.97 -20.60 4.26
C GLN A 124 -2.37 -19.19 3.86
N LEU A 125 -2.92 -19.00 2.65
CA LEU A 125 -3.33 -17.70 2.10
C LEU A 125 -4.84 -17.53 2.18
N GLN A 126 -5.25 -16.37 2.73
CA GLN A 126 -6.61 -15.87 2.66
C GLN A 126 -6.65 -14.62 1.78
N TRP A 127 -7.78 -14.37 1.14
CA TRP A 127 -7.94 -13.28 0.19
C TRP A 127 -9.32 -12.62 0.36
N THR A 128 -9.35 -11.32 0.60
CA THR A 128 -10.59 -10.57 0.80
C THR A 128 -10.58 -9.30 -0.03
N VAL A 129 -11.68 -9.05 -0.74
CA VAL A 129 -11.92 -7.78 -1.42
C VAL A 129 -12.44 -6.80 -0.37
N ALA A 130 -11.62 -5.83 0.01
CA ALA A 130 -12.00 -4.77 0.94
C ALA A 130 -11.05 -3.57 0.84
N SER A 131 -11.54 -2.40 1.31
CA SER A 131 -10.69 -1.20 1.43
C SER A 131 -9.78 -1.32 2.65
N ALA A 132 -8.54 -0.84 2.51
CA ALA A 132 -7.61 -0.69 3.64
C ALA A 132 -8.12 0.31 4.70
N GLN A 133 -9.13 1.12 4.37
CA GLN A 133 -9.76 2.10 5.26
C GLN A 133 -10.88 1.50 6.12
N ALA A 134 -11.31 0.27 5.81
CA ALA A 134 -12.37 -0.46 6.53
C ALA A 134 -12.07 -1.96 6.43
N ILE A 135 -11.16 -2.44 7.27
CA ILE A 135 -10.65 -3.81 7.23
C ILE A 135 -11.64 -4.75 7.94
N PRO A 136 -12.19 -5.79 7.24
CA PRO A 136 -13.16 -6.71 7.82
C PRO A 136 -12.49 -7.80 8.68
N LEU A 137 -11.66 -7.40 9.61
CA LEU A 137 -11.00 -8.25 10.59
C LEU A 137 -11.19 -7.69 11.99
N ASP A 138 -11.19 -8.58 12.97
CA ASP A 138 -11.30 -8.23 14.38
C ASP A 138 -10.07 -7.42 14.85
N ASP A 139 -10.28 -6.65 15.91
CA ASP A 139 -9.20 -5.98 16.61
C ASP A 139 -8.17 -7.01 17.10
N LYS A 140 -6.91 -6.61 17.09
CA LYS A 140 -5.79 -7.42 17.64
C LYS A 140 -5.73 -8.84 17.04
N SER A 141 -5.98 -8.96 15.73
CA SER A 141 -5.98 -10.25 15.00
C SER A 141 -4.66 -10.55 14.29
N ALA A 142 -3.84 -9.55 13.97
CA ALA A 142 -2.63 -9.68 13.16
C ALA A 142 -1.34 -9.50 13.98
N ASP A 143 -0.31 -10.30 13.69
CA ASP A 143 1.04 -10.13 14.26
C ASP A 143 1.88 -9.14 13.46
N ARG A 144 1.64 -9.11 12.15
CA ARG A 144 2.31 -8.23 11.18
C ARG A 144 1.28 -7.63 10.23
N VAL A 145 1.42 -6.36 9.93
CA VAL A 145 0.64 -5.69 8.90
C VAL A 145 1.59 -5.02 7.93
N THR A 146 1.35 -5.20 6.63
CA THR A 146 2.13 -4.55 5.58
C THR A 146 1.23 -3.77 4.64
N ILE A 147 1.80 -2.74 4.03
CA ILE A 147 1.31 -2.12 2.81
C ILE A 147 2.53 -1.80 1.94
N ALA A 148 2.59 -2.35 0.73
CA ALA A 148 3.72 -2.17 -0.17
C ALA A 148 3.27 -1.59 -1.51
N PHE A 149 3.73 -0.37 -1.83
CA PHE A 149 3.38 0.38 -3.04
C PHE A 149 1.88 0.63 -3.24
N GLY A 150 1.13 0.68 -2.11
CA GLY A 150 -0.32 0.84 -2.09
C GLY A 150 -0.81 2.08 -1.35
N LEU A 151 -0.09 2.54 -0.31
CA LEU A 151 -0.57 3.61 0.58
C LEU A 151 -0.77 4.95 -0.14
N ARG A 152 0.02 5.25 -1.17
CA ARG A 152 -0.12 6.47 -1.97
C ARG A 152 -1.48 6.55 -2.68
N ASN A 153 -2.08 5.39 -3.00
CA ASN A 153 -3.35 5.30 -3.73
C ASN A 153 -4.57 5.35 -2.80
N VAL A 154 -4.37 5.15 -1.49
CA VAL A 154 -5.46 5.17 -0.51
C VAL A 154 -6.04 6.58 -0.38
N THR A 155 -7.36 6.67 -0.38
CA THR A 155 -8.13 7.92 -0.30
C THR A 155 -7.92 8.62 1.03
N ASP A 156 -8.12 7.90 2.15
CA ASP A 156 -7.85 8.39 3.51
C ASP A 156 -6.73 7.55 4.15
N ARG A 157 -5.50 8.05 3.98
CA ARG A 157 -4.30 7.38 4.52
C ARG A 157 -4.33 7.25 6.03
N MET A 158 -4.93 8.24 6.74
CA MET A 158 -5.05 8.18 8.18
C MET A 158 -6.04 7.11 8.64
N ALA A 159 -7.16 6.95 7.93
CA ALA A 159 -8.09 5.86 8.20
C ALA A 159 -7.41 4.49 8.02
N ALA A 160 -6.65 4.30 6.93
CA ALA A 160 -5.93 3.05 6.70
C ALA A 160 -4.85 2.78 7.76
N LEU A 161 -4.11 3.81 8.21
CA LEU A 161 -3.13 3.65 9.27
C LEU A 161 -3.78 3.31 10.62
N ARG A 162 -4.94 3.91 10.95
CA ARG A 162 -5.71 3.59 12.15
C ARG A 162 -6.28 2.17 12.11
N GLU A 163 -6.77 1.73 10.95
CA GLU A 163 -7.24 0.36 10.75
C GLU A 163 -6.08 -0.65 10.87
N ALA A 164 -4.93 -0.37 10.27
CA ALA A 164 -3.72 -1.19 10.43
C ALA A 164 -3.30 -1.28 11.90
N PHE A 165 -3.39 -0.18 12.66
CA PHE A 165 -3.13 -0.17 14.09
C PHE A 165 -4.18 -0.96 14.87
N ARG A 166 -5.48 -0.81 14.53
CA ARG A 166 -6.58 -1.51 15.20
C ARG A 166 -6.40 -3.02 15.16
N ILE A 167 -6.14 -3.57 13.97
CA ILE A 167 -6.02 -5.02 13.76
C ILE A 167 -4.73 -5.62 14.29
N LEU A 168 -3.68 -4.84 14.56
CA LEU A 168 -2.45 -5.35 15.16
C LEU A 168 -2.68 -5.79 16.61
N LYS A 169 -2.10 -6.93 16.97
CA LYS A 169 -1.94 -7.36 18.36
C LYS A 169 -0.97 -6.45 19.11
N PRO A 170 -1.04 -6.35 20.46
CA PRO A 170 0.07 -5.82 21.24
C PRO A 170 1.39 -6.54 20.92
N GLY A 171 2.48 -5.79 20.74
CA GLY A 171 3.74 -6.32 20.22
C GLY A 171 3.75 -6.60 18.71
N GLY A 172 2.66 -6.29 18.01
CA GLY A 172 2.56 -6.38 16.57
C GLY A 172 3.30 -5.25 15.86
N ARG A 173 3.67 -5.46 14.61
CA ARG A 173 4.49 -4.52 13.84
C ARG A 173 3.86 -4.20 12.50
N PHE A 174 3.73 -2.92 12.21
CA PHE A 174 3.38 -2.38 10.90
C PHE A 174 4.63 -2.07 10.09
N CYS A 175 4.61 -2.36 8.79
CA CYS A 175 5.64 -1.97 7.86
C CYS A 175 5.02 -1.43 6.56
N CYS A 176 5.45 -0.24 6.15
CA CYS A 176 5.07 0.38 4.87
C CYS A 176 6.30 0.48 3.97
N LEU A 177 6.25 -0.12 2.78
CA LEU A 177 7.23 0.08 1.71
C LEU A 177 6.59 0.94 0.63
N GLU A 178 7.14 2.12 0.36
CA GLU A 178 6.56 3.02 -0.65
C GLU A 178 7.66 3.81 -1.36
N PHE A 179 7.35 4.28 -2.57
CA PHE A 179 8.16 5.31 -3.22
C PHE A 179 8.19 6.55 -2.33
N SER A 180 9.30 7.28 -2.37
CA SER A 180 9.51 8.37 -1.43
C SER A 180 10.32 9.51 -2.07
N HIS A 181 10.75 10.46 -1.25
CA HIS A 181 11.43 11.65 -1.72
C HIS A 181 12.95 11.47 -1.65
N ILE A 182 13.60 11.69 -2.81
CA ILE A 182 15.05 11.59 -2.94
C ILE A 182 15.70 12.78 -2.26
N SER A 183 16.64 12.53 -1.36
CA SER A 183 17.31 13.57 -0.59
C SER A 183 18.37 14.37 -1.38
N GLN A 184 18.87 13.81 -2.48
CA GLN A 184 19.92 14.44 -3.29
C GLN A 184 19.31 15.15 -4.52
N PRO A 185 19.44 16.49 -4.66
CA PRO A 185 18.77 17.25 -5.71
C PRO A 185 19.12 16.79 -7.14
N GLN A 186 20.40 16.45 -7.41
CA GLN A 186 20.83 16.00 -8.73
C GLN A 186 20.18 14.65 -9.12
N LEU A 187 20.11 13.72 -8.19
CA LEU A 187 19.47 12.42 -8.39
C LEU A 187 17.95 12.56 -8.52
N SER A 188 17.34 13.48 -7.76
CA SER A 188 15.93 13.81 -7.86
C SER A 188 15.59 14.32 -9.26
N ALA A 189 16.37 15.26 -9.80
CA ALA A 189 16.15 15.82 -11.14
C ALA A 189 16.27 14.74 -12.23
N LEU A 190 17.25 13.83 -12.12
CA LEU A 190 17.40 12.72 -13.06
C LEU A 190 16.24 11.72 -12.99
N TYR A 191 15.77 11.42 -11.76
CA TYR A 191 14.62 10.55 -11.56
C TYR A 191 13.32 11.19 -12.05
N ASP A 192 13.21 12.52 -12.01
CA ASP A 192 12.08 13.25 -12.58
C ASP A 192 12.02 13.14 -14.09
N ILE A 193 13.16 13.30 -14.77
CA ILE A 193 13.24 13.12 -16.22
C ILE A 193 12.82 11.67 -16.58
N TRP A 194 13.31 10.69 -15.84
CA TRP A 194 12.89 9.30 -16.03
C TRP A 194 11.39 9.11 -15.84
N SER A 195 10.85 9.58 -14.71
CA SER A 195 9.47 9.34 -14.30
C SER A 195 8.43 10.06 -15.17
N PHE A 196 8.72 11.28 -15.61
CA PHE A 196 7.76 12.12 -16.35
C PHE A 196 7.98 12.13 -17.87
N GLN A 197 9.17 11.80 -18.35
CA GLN A 197 9.46 11.82 -19.78
C GLN A 197 9.65 10.42 -20.38
N ALA A 198 10.37 9.54 -19.71
CA ALA A 198 10.67 8.20 -20.24
C ALA A 198 9.54 7.20 -19.95
N LEU A 199 9.13 7.08 -18.69
CA LEU A 199 8.16 6.07 -18.26
C LEU A 199 6.80 6.14 -19.00
N PRO A 200 6.14 7.29 -19.19
CA PRO A 200 4.87 7.33 -19.91
C PRO A 200 5.00 6.89 -21.36
N ARG A 201 6.11 7.26 -22.03
CA ARG A 201 6.37 6.83 -23.42
C ARG A 201 6.61 5.31 -23.50
N ILE A 202 7.37 4.76 -22.57
CA ILE A 202 7.60 3.31 -22.48
C ILE A 202 6.28 2.60 -22.16
N GLY A 203 5.48 3.12 -21.22
CA GLY A 203 4.17 2.59 -20.87
C GLY A 203 3.24 2.49 -22.06
N ARG A 204 3.18 3.54 -22.90
CA ARG A 204 2.43 3.53 -24.15
C ARG A 204 2.89 2.44 -25.12
N LEU A 205 4.21 2.26 -25.27
CA LEU A 205 4.79 1.28 -26.21
C LEU A 205 4.63 -0.17 -25.73
N VAL A 206 4.70 -0.42 -24.43
CA VAL A 206 4.77 -1.76 -23.86
C VAL A 206 3.43 -2.26 -23.34
N ALA A 207 2.64 -1.37 -22.75
CA ALA A 207 1.36 -1.71 -22.12
C ALA A 207 0.14 -1.04 -22.80
N GLY A 208 0.37 -0.12 -23.73
CA GLY A 208 -0.70 0.63 -24.40
C GLY A 208 -1.42 1.66 -23.50
N ASP A 209 -0.90 1.91 -22.28
CA ASP A 209 -1.56 2.74 -21.28
C ASP A 209 -0.61 3.82 -20.73
N GLU A 210 -0.57 4.96 -21.43
CA GLU A 210 0.24 6.12 -21.01
C GLU A 210 -0.31 6.78 -19.74
N ASP A 211 -1.63 6.81 -19.57
CA ASP A 211 -2.30 7.52 -18.48
C ASP A 211 -2.08 6.82 -17.14
N ALA A 212 -2.10 5.49 -17.09
CA ALA A 212 -1.76 4.74 -15.89
C ALA A 212 -0.33 5.02 -15.41
N TYR A 213 0.64 5.06 -16.32
CA TYR A 213 2.04 5.37 -15.97
C TYR A 213 2.24 6.82 -15.54
N ARG A 214 1.49 7.76 -16.13
CA ARG A 214 1.47 9.16 -15.70
C ARG A 214 0.90 9.30 -14.29
N TYR A 215 -0.25 8.69 -14.02
CA TYR A 215 -0.85 8.65 -12.69
C TYR A 215 0.12 8.12 -11.63
N LEU A 216 0.86 7.05 -11.95
CA LEU A 216 1.85 6.50 -11.03
C LEU A 216 2.95 7.50 -10.69
N ALA A 217 3.52 8.19 -11.68
CA ALA A 217 4.55 9.21 -11.45
C ALA A 217 4.02 10.38 -10.60
N GLU A 218 2.82 10.85 -10.90
CA GLU A 218 2.15 11.95 -10.18
C GLU A 218 1.81 11.55 -8.74
N SER A 219 1.25 10.35 -8.52
CA SER A 219 0.90 9.84 -7.18
C SER A 219 2.12 9.68 -6.27
N ILE A 220 3.29 9.32 -6.83
CA ILE A 220 4.55 9.27 -6.08
C ILE A 220 4.94 10.67 -5.61
N ARG A 221 4.81 11.69 -6.46
CA ARG A 221 5.18 13.07 -6.11
C ARG A 221 4.29 13.69 -5.05
N GLN A 222 3.02 13.31 -5.01
CA GLN A 222 2.06 13.77 -4.01
C GLN A 222 2.08 12.96 -2.71
N PHE A 223 2.85 11.88 -2.67
CA PHE A 223 2.98 11.08 -1.46
C PHE A 223 3.78 11.85 -0.40
N PRO A 224 3.43 11.75 0.90
CA PRO A 224 4.18 12.38 1.98
C PRO A 224 5.64 11.96 2.00
N ASP A 225 6.52 12.88 2.38
CA ASP A 225 7.91 12.54 2.66
C ASP A 225 8.06 11.62 3.88
N GLN A 226 9.26 11.15 4.12
CA GLN A 226 9.54 10.16 5.17
C GLN A 226 9.16 10.67 6.57
N ASN A 227 9.44 11.93 6.89
CA ASN A 227 9.16 12.50 8.20
C ASN A 227 7.66 12.76 8.40
N THR A 228 6.99 13.24 7.36
CA THR A 228 5.54 13.44 7.36
C THR A 228 4.82 12.11 7.58
N LEU A 229 5.22 11.03 6.87
CA LEU A 229 4.63 9.72 7.09
C LEU A 229 4.89 9.18 8.51
N MET A 230 6.09 9.41 9.08
CA MET A 230 6.35 9.07 10.49
C MET A 230 5.38 9.80 11.42
N GLY A 231 5.12 11.09 11.19
CA GLY A 231 4.15 11.87 11.96
C GLY A 231 2.74 11.31 11.88
N MET A 232 2.28 10.93 10.66
CA MET A 232 0.99 10.28 10.45
C MET A 232 0.88 8.93 11.18
N MET A 233 1.96 8.13 11.17
CA MET A 233 2.00 6.87 11.91
C MET A 233 1.94 7.10 13.44
N ALA A 234 2.62 8.12 13.96
CA ALA A 234 2.54 8.48 15.37
C ALA A 234 1.13 8.91 15.78
N GLU A 235 0.47 9.73 14.95
CA GLU A 235 -0.94 10.13 15.15
C GLU A 235 -1.89 8.92 15.13
N ALA A 236 -1.63 7.90 14.31
CA ALA A 236 -2.40 6.66 14.26
C ALA A 236 -2.18 5.75 15.48
N GLY A 237 -1.22 6.05 16.37
CA GLY A 237 -0.94 5.34 17.61
C GLY A 237 0.30 4.45 17.59
N PHE A 238 1.03 4.37 16.48
CA PHE A 238 2.26 3.57 16.42
C PHE A 238 3.38 4.19 17.28
N ALA A 239 4.17 3.33 17.90
CA ALA A 239 5.35 3.68 18.67
C ALA A 239 6.63 3.16 18.02
N GLN A 240 7.79 3.62 18.51
CA GLN A 240 9.12 3.20 18.02
C GLN A 240 9.25 3.31 16.48
N ILE A 241 8.66 4.35 15.92
CA ILE A 241 8.61 4.56 14.48
C ILE A 241 10.01 4.86 13.95
N ARG A 242 10.38 4.18 12.87
CA ARG A 242 11.64 4.38 12.17
C ARG A 242 11.42 4.23 10.68
N TYR A 243 12.27 4.87 9.86
CA TYR A 243 12.32 4.60 8.44
C TYR A 243 13.74 4.28 7.97
N ARG A 244 13.83 3.65 6.81
CA ARG A 244 15.06 3.31 6.12
C ARG A 244 14.89 3.67 4.65
N ASN A 245 15.73 4.59 4.17
CA ASN A 245 15.80 4.90 2.74
C ASN A 245 16.44 3.74 1.96
N LEU A 246 15.87 3.47 0.82
CA LEU A 246 16.37 2.51 -0.17
C LEU A 246 16.71 3.28 -1.45
N SER A 247 17.81 2.89 -2.09
CA SER A 247 18.27 3.54 -3.34
C SER A 247 18.26 5.08 -3.24
N GLN A 248 18.93 5.63 -2.20
CA GLN A 248 19.06 7.07 -1.95
C GLN A 248 17.72 7.80 -1.73
N GLY A 249 16.67 7.09 -1.31
CA GLY A 249 15.36 7.66 -1.03
C GLY A 249 14.35 7.52 -2.17
N ILE A 250 14.67 6.84 -3.28
CA ILE A 250 13.68 6.49 -4.31
C ILE A 250 12.52 5.70 -3.70
N ALA A 251 12.83 4.81 -2.76
CA ALA A 251 11.84 4.17 -1.91
C ALA A 251 12.26 4.26 -0.45
N ALA A 252 11.31 4.08 0.47
CA ALA A 252 11.58 3.97 1.88
C ALA A 252 10.71 2.89 2.52
N ILE A 253 11.27 2.21 3.52
CA ILE A 253 10.50 1.36 4.42
C ILE A 253 10.27 2.15 5.71
N HIS A 254 9.01 2.28 6.13
CA HIS A 254 8.64 2.76 7.46
C HIS A 254 8.20 1.58 8.31
N SER A 255 8.46 1.66 9.60
CA SER A 255 8.07 0.62 10.55
C SER A 255 7.67 1.24 11.88
N GLY A 256 6.58 0.77 12.46
CA GLY A 256 6.08 1.15 13.78
C GLY A 256 5.50 -0.05 14.52
N TRP A 257 5.43 0.04 15.84
CA TRP A 257 4.95 -1.02 16.71
C TRP A 257 3.67 -0.58 17.42
N LYS A 258 2.78 -1.54 17.66
CA LYS A 258 1.70 -1.39 18.64
C LYS A 258 2.21 -1.95 19.96
N LEU A 259 2.32 -1.11 20.97
CA LEU A 259 2.86 -1.53 22.28
C LEU A 259 1.76 -2.04 23.22
N ASP A 260 0.52 -1.49 23.10
CA ASP A 260 -0.62 -1.79 23.98
C ASP A 260 -1.81 -2.36 23.22
#